data_ae6dee96e87c08f0e1c70dcfde6afc1d
#
_entry.id   ae6dee96e87c08f0e1c70dcfde6afc1d
#
_cell.length_a   1.000
_cell.length_b   1.000
_cell.length_c   1.000
_cell.angle_alpha   90.00
_cell.angle_beta   90.00
_cell.angle_gamma   90.00
#
_symmetry.space_group_name_H-M   'P 1'
#
loop_
_entity.id
_entity.type
_entity.pdbx_description
1 polymer ?
#
loop_
_entity_poly.entity_id
_entity_poly.type
_entity_poly.pdbx_seq_one_letter_code
_entity_poly.pdbx_strand_id
1 'polypeptide(L)'
;MARDLLAAHQAGRVQVAIGRASDYFGPRGGAQSNLGDRVFPAALTGKTVTVLGDPDQPHTYTYIPDIGEGLDVLGEHPDAPGQVWNLPNDPNTRTTRQLVDIVHQHAGQPHTRLRALPSLMLRVLGLVNPIVRELVEMRYQFEEPFIVDSSKIASKLGVQATPIDKALDDTLSTYRHG
;
A
#
# COMPACT_ATOMS: atom_id res chain seq x y z
N MET A 1 -19.03 -11.64 0.92
CA MET A 1 -18.47 -11.56 -0.46
C MET A 1 -17.37 -12.62 -0.72
N ALA A 2 -16.17 -12.62 -0.09
CA ALA A 2 -15.14 -13.65 -0.39
C ALA A 2 -15.63 -15.08 -0.15
N ARG A 3 -16.34 -15.34 0.96
CA ARG A 3 -16.93 -16.64 1.27
C ARG A 3 -17.91 -17.11 0.21
N ASP A 4 -18.77 -16.21 -0.30
CA ASP A 4 -19.80 -16.53 -1.27
C ASP A 4 -19.19 -16.85 -2.64
N LEU A 5 -18.11 -16.12 -3.02
CA LEU A 5 -17.35 -16.39 -4.23
C LEU A 5 -16.67 -17.75 -4.19
N LEU A 6 -16.02 -18.10 -3.06
CA LEU A 6 -15.40 -19.40 -2.89
C LEU A 6 -16.44 -20.54 -2.86
N ALA A 7 -17.60 -20.33 -2.26
CA ALA A 7 -18.70 -21.30 -2.31
C ALA A 7 -19.26 -21.48 -3.73
N ALA A 8 -19.33 -20.41 -4.52
CA ALA A 8 -19.70 -20.50 -5.92
C ALA A 8 -18.67 -21.28 -6.77
N HIS A 9 -17.38 -21.07 -6.46
CA HIS A 9 -16.29 -21.83 -7.08
C HIS A 9 -16.41 -23.33 -6.74
N GLN A 10 -16.58 -23.68 -5.46
CA GLN A 10 -16.72 -25.06 -5.01
C GLN A 10 -17.94 -25.77 -5.63
N ALA A 11 -19.01 -24.99 -5.88
CA ALA A 11 -20.20 -25.49 -6.58
C ALA A 11 -20.04 -25.58 -8.11
N GLY A 12 -18.86 -25.30 -8.67
CA GLY A 12 -18.60 -25.36 -10.11
C GLY A 12 -19.29 -24.28 -10.95
N ARG A 13 -19.86 -23.24 -10.31
CA ARG A 13 -20.60 -22.16 -11.00
C ARG A 13 -19.69 -21.09 -11.60
N VAL A 14 -18.51 -20.92 -11.04
CA VAL A 14 -17.53 -19.91 -11.47
C VAL A 14 -16.12 -20.34 -11.02
N GLN A 15 -15.10 -19.99 -11.78
CA GLN A 15 -13.72 -20.14 -11.38
C GLN A 15 -13.24 -18.84 -10.70
N VAL A 16 -12.76 -18.93 -9.47
CA VAL A 16 -12.39 -17.74 -8.66
C VAL A 16 -11.01 -17.90 -8.04
N ALA A 17 -10.15 -16.91 -8.25
CA ALA A 17 -8.98 -16.64 -7.42
C ALA A 17 -9.16 -15.24 -6.79
N ILE A 18 -8.79 -15.07 -5.52
CA ILE A 18 -8.96 -13.80 -4.81
C ILE A 18 -7.59 -13.22 -4.47
N GLY A 19 -7.21 -12.11 -5.11
CA GLY A 19 -6.03 -11.32 -4.75
C GLY A 19 -6.37 -10.27 -3.70
N ARG A 20 -5.54 -10.13 -2.66
CA ARG A 20 -5.63 -9.09 -1.64
C ARG A 20 -4.34 -8.29 -1.61
N ALA A 21 -4.42 -7.01 -1.95
CA ALA A 21 -3.34 -6.06 -1.71
C ALA A 21 -3.45 -5.48 -0.29
N SER A 22 -2.33 -5.03 0.27
CA SER A 22 -2.29 -4.10 1.39
C SER A 22 -2.58 -2.67 0.90
N ASP A 23 -2.29 -1.66 1.72
CA ASP A 23 -2.22 -0.29 1.21
C ASP A 23 -1.23 -0.22 0.05
N TYR A 24 -1.55 0.55 -0.97
CA TYR A 24 -0.78 0.57 -2.20
C TYR A 24 -0.05 1.89 -2.42
N PHE A 25 1.01 1.82 -3.19
CA PHE A 25 1.73 2.98 -3.72
C PHE A 25 2.29 2.66 -5.11
N GLY A 26 2.70 3.69 -5.83
CA GLY A 26 3.28 3.50 -7.15
C GLY A 26 2.83 4.54 -8.17
N PRO A 27 3.22 4.37 -9.43
CA PRO A 27 2.77 5.22 -10.52
C PRO A 27 1.25 5.30 -10.57
N ARG A 28 0.70 6.52 -10.69
CA ARG A 28 -0.74 6.80 -10.72
C ARG A 28 -1.50 6.43 -9.44
N GLY A 29 -0.81 6.25 -8.29
CA GLY A 29 -1.44 5.98 -6.99
C GLY A 29 -2.36 7.11 -6.52
N GLY A 30 -2.05 8.34 -6.88
CA GLY A 30 -2.86 9.52 -6.66
C GLY A 30 -3.06 9.87 -5.17
N ALA A 31 -4.08 10.67 -4.92
CA ALA A 31 -4.39 11.18 -3.57
C ALA A 31 -4.94 10.12 -2.60
N GLN A 32 -5.37 8.97 -3.11
CA GLN A 32 -5.92 7.87 -2.30
C GLN A 32 -4.84 6.99 -1.68
N SER A 33 -3.62 7.03 -2.24
CA SER A 33 -2.47 6.35 -1.67
C SER A 33 -1.88 7.14 -0.50
N ASN A 34 -1.59 6.46 0.62
CA ASN A 34 -0.86 7.08 1.73
C ASN A 34 0.57 7.48 1.34
N LEU A 35 1.21 6.68 0.47
CA LEU A 35 2.50 6.97 -0.17
C LEU A 35 2.26 7.42 -1.62
N GLY A 36 1.50 8.48 -1.82
CA GLY A 36 1.14 9.04 -3.12
C GLY A 36 1.39 10.54 -3.19
N ASP A 37 0.40 11.29 -3.70
CA ASP A 37 0.48 12.74 -3.95
C ASP A 37 0.85 13.59 -2.72
N ARG A 38 0.70 13.05 -1.50
CA ARG A 38 1.08 13.74 -0.27
C ARG A 38 2.57 13.62 0.05
N VAL A 39 3.24 12.59 -0.47
CA VAL A 39 4.63 12.26 -0.15
C VAL A 39 5.58 12.72 -1.24
N PHE A 40 5.44 12.20 -2.46
CA PHE A 40 6.42 12.41 -3.52
C PHE A 40 6.60 13.88 -3.94
N PRO A 41 5.54 14.66 -4.21
CA PRO A 41 5.70 16.09 -4.54
C PRO A 41 6.28 16.91 -3.39
N ALA A 42 5.94 16.56 -2.14
CA ALA A 42 6.49 17.25 -0.98
C ALA A 42 7.98 16.94 -0.81
N ALA A 43 8.39 15.67 -0.99
CA ALA A 43 9.79 15.26 -0.95
C ALA A 43 10.61 15.95 -2.04
N LEU A 44 10.13 15.99 -3.29
CA LEU A 44 10.81 16.68 -4.41
C LEU A 44 11.06 18.16 -4.15
N THR A 45 10.16 18.82 -3.41
CA THR A 45 10.24 20.26 -3.13
C THR A 45 10.80 20.58 -1.73
N GLY A 46 11.25 19.58 -0.97
CA GLY A 46 11.76 19.73 0.40
C GLY A 46 10.71 20.23 1.41
N LYS A 47 9.42 20.06 1.10
CA LYS A 47 8.31 20.41 1.97
C LYS A 47 8.05 19.33 3.01
N THR A 48 7.29 19.70 4.06
CA THR A 48 6.87 18.74 5.08
C THR A 48 5.85 17.78 4.51
N VAL A 49 6.16 16.47 4.62
CA VAL A 49 5.23 15.38 4.35
C VAL A 49 4.27 15.23 5.52
N THR A 50 2.97 15.13 5.24
CA THR A 50 1.96 14.89 6.25
C THR A 50 1.34 13.51 6.03
N VAL A 51 1.41 12.64 7.04
CA VAL A 51 0.89 11.27 7.00
C VAL A 51 -0.22 11.05 8.03
N LEU A 52 -1.00 9.99 7.83
CA LEU A 52 -2.03 9.55 8.78
C LEU A 52 -1.44 8.57 9.78
N GLY A 53 -1.92 8.62 11.02
CA GLY A 53 -1.55 7.68 12.07
C GLY A 53 -0.14 7.86 12.62
N ASP A 54 0.39 6.79 13.20
CA ASP A 54 1.74 6.74 13.76
C ASP A 54 2.75 6.32 12.67
N PRO A 55 3.63 7.21 12.22
CA PRO A 55 4.60 6.89 11.17
C PRO A 55 5.70 5.92 11.61
N ASP A 56 5.80 5.63 12.90
CA ASP A 56 6.83 4.75 13.47
C ASP A 56 6.36 3.29 13.62
N GLN A 57 5.07 3.01 13.31
CA GLN A 57 4.59 1.64 13.21
C GLN A 57 4.97 0.99 11.88
N PRO A 58 5.38 -0.30 11.88
CA PRO A 58 5.62 -1.04 10.65
C PRO A 58 4.32 -1.19 9.86
N HIS A 59 4.38 -0.85 8.56
CA HIS A 59 3.22 -0.88 7.70
C HIS A 59 3.57 -1.43 6.32
N THR A 60 2.85 -2.47 5.90
CA THR A 60 3.05 -3.08 4.58
C THR A 60 2.37 -2.24 3.51
N TYR A 61 3.14 -1.94 2.45
CA TYR A 61 2.64 -1.32 1.24
C TYR A 61 2.92 -2.21 0.04
N THR A 62 1.93 -2.35 -0.84
CA THR A 62 2.05 -3.11 -2.08
C THR A 62 2.30 -2.16 -3.25
N TYR A 63 3.29 -2.46 -4.07
CA TYR A 63 3.60 -1.67 -5.26
C TYR A 63 2.57 -1.94 -6.37
N ILE A 64 2.01 -0.89 -6.99
CA ILE A 64 0.92 -1.02 -7.98
C ILE A 64 1.28 -1.93 -9.15
N PRO A 65 2.48 -1.84 -9.77
CA PRO A 65 2.87 -2.80 -10.80
C PRO A 65 2.87 -4.26 -10.34
N ASP A 66 3.31 -4.55 -9.10
CA ASP A 66 3.29 -5.90 -8.54
C ASP A 66 1.86 -6.40 -8.30
N ILE A 67 0.91 -5.47 -8.02
CA ILE A 67 -0.53 -5.81 -7.98
C ILE A 67 -0.98 -6.29 -9.35
N GLY A 68 -0.60 -5.58 -10.41
CA GLY A 68 -0.93 -5.95 -11.80
C GLY A 68 -0.39 -7.32 -12.16
N GLU A 69 0.90 -7.55 -11.95
CA GLU A 69 1.55 -8.84 -12.20
C GLU A 69 0.92 -9.96 -11.38
N GLY A 70 0.69 -9.74 -10.08
CA GLY A 70 0.07 -10.73 -9.22
C GLY A 70 -1.34 -11.11 -9.68
N LEU A 71 -2.16 -10.14 -10.11
CA LEU A 71 -3.50 -10.41 -10.64
C LEU A 71 -3.48 -11.14 -11.98
N ASP A 72 -2.53 -10.82 -12.85
CA ASP A 72 -2.33 -11.50 -14.13
C ASP A 72 -2.01 -13.00 -13.89
N VAL A 73 -1.03 -13.28 -13.05
CA VAL A 73 -0.68 -14.65 -12.66
C VAL A 73 -1.85 -15.38 -12.00
N LEU A 74 -2.64 -14.70 -11.13
CA LEU A 74 -3.83 -15.33 -10.53
C LEU A 74 -4.90 -15.67 -11.57
N GLY A 75 -4.96 -14.94 -12.68
CA GLY A 75 -5.88 -15.22 -13.79
C GLY A 75 -5.48 -16.44 -14.61
N GLU A 76 -4.20 -16.74 -14.73
CA GLU A 76 -3.66 -17.73 -15.65
C GLU A 76 -3.13 -19.01 -14.96
N HIS A 77 -2.64 -18.91 -13.72
CA HIS A 77 -1.97 -20.04 -13.06
C HIS A 77 -2.97 -21.10 -12.61
N PRO A 78 -2.73 -22.40 -12.96
CA PRO A 78 -3.66 -23.51 -12.69
C PRO A 78 -3.92 -23.74 -11.19
N ASP A 79 -2.98 -23.41 -10.30
CA ASP A 79 -3.10 -23.59 -8.86
C ASP A 79 -3.72 -22.37 -8.14
N ALA A 80 -4.04 -21.30 -8.88
CA ALA A 80 -4.60 -20.08 -8.27
C ALA A 80 -6.07 -20.20 -7.88
N PRO A 81 -6.96 -20.90 -8.64
CA PRO A 81 -8.38 -20.94 -8.33
C PRO A 81 -8.72 -21.59 -6.99
N GLY A 82 -9.85 -21.17 -6.41
CA GLY A 82 -10.39 -21.69 -5.16
C GLY A 82 -9.67 -21.17 -3.91
N GLN A 83 -8.76 -20.21 -4.05
CA GLN A 83 -7.91 -19.74 -2.96
C GLN A 83 -7.90 -18.22 -2.81
N VAL A 84 -7.44 -17.78 -1.63
CA VAL A 84 -7.11 -16.38 -1.34
C VAL A 84 -5.60 -16.20 -1.29
N TRP A 85 -5.12 -15.15 -1.95
CA TRP A 85 -3.72 -14.82 -2.11
C TRP A 85 -3.46 -13.39 -1.65
N ASN A 86 -2.52 -13.19 -0.75
CA ASN A 86 -1.96 -11.86 -0.53
C ASN A 86 -1.02 -11.54 -1.69
N LEU A 87 -1.25 -10.40 -2.34
CA LEU A 87 -0.43 -9.96 -3.46
C LEU A 87 0.98 -9.59 -3.00
N PRO A 88 1.99 -9.62 -3.90
CA PRO A 88 3.39 -9.47 -3.54
C PRO A 88 3.67 -8.16 -2.81
N ASN A 89 4.39 -8.23 -1.72
CA ASN A 89 4.94 -7.08 -0.99
C ASN A 89 6.34 -7.43 -0.47
N ASP A 90 7.19 -6.40 -0.34
CA ASP A 90 8.54 -6.58 0.19
C ASP A 90 8.46 -7.21 1.59
N PRO A 91 9.13 -8.36 1.84
CA PRO A 91 9.09 -9.04 3.12
C PRO A 91 9.73 -8.23 4.26
N ASN A 92 10.58 -7.26 3.93
CA ASN A 92 11.21 -6.37 4.89
C ASN A 92 10.29 -5.18 5.18
N THR A 93 9.16 -5.44 5.87
CA THR A 93 8.22 -4.37 6.24
C THR A 93 8.92 -3.25 7.00
N ARG A 94 8.74 -2.03 6.53
CA ARG A 94 9.34 -0.81 7.11
C ARG A 94 8.27 0.08 7.72
N THR A 95 8.68 1.03 8.56
CA THR A 95 7.78 2.07 9.05
C THR A 95 7.54 3.11 7.95
N THR A 96 6.41 3.81 8.02
CA THR A 96 6.11 4.90 7.07
C THR A 96 7.21 5.98 7.11
N ARG A 97 7.79 6.26 8.29
CA ARG A 97 8.93 7.17 8.43
C ARG A 97 10.13 6.71 7.60
N GLN A 98 10.53 5.44 7.73
CA GLN A 98 11.66 4.88 6.97
C GLN A 98 11.43 4.97 5.47
N LEU A 99 10.21 4.73 4.99
CA LEU A 99 9.88 4.86 3.57
C LEU A 99 9.96 6.31 3.09
N VAL A 100 9.44 7.26 3.88
CA VAL A 100 9.51 8.69 3.56
C VAL A 100 10.96 9.19 3.60
N ASP A 101 11.81 8.66 4.50
CA ASP A 101 13.24 8.97 4.55
C ASP A 101 13.95 8.54 3.25
N ILE A 102 13.66 7.34 2.76
CA ILE A 102 14.20 6.83 1.49
C ILE A 102 13.76 7.74 0.33
N VAL A 103 12.48 8.11 0.26
CA VAL A 103 11.96 9.01 -0.79
C VAL A 103 12.68 10.37 -0.75
N HIS A 104 12.92 10.95 0.43
CA HIS A 104 13.68 12.21 0.55
C HIS A 104 15.13 12.05 0.10
N GLN A 105 15.80 10.94 0.45
CA GLN A 105 17.15 10.64 0.00
C GLN A 105 17.22 10.55 -1.54
N HIS A 106 16.31 9.82 -2.16
CA HIS A 106 16.21 9.71 -3.63
C HIS A 106 15.84 11.05 -4.29
N ALA A 107 15.10 11.92 -3.59
CA ALA A 107 14.81 13.28 -4.05
C ALA A 107 15.98 14.26 -3.87
N GLY A 108 17.10 13.82 -3.29
CA GLY A 108 18.26 14.66 -3.03
C GLY A 108 18.08 15.67 -1.87
N GLN A 109 17.13 15.39 -0.97
CA GLN A 109 16.86 16.28 0.17
C GLN A 109 17.67 15.85 1.39
N PRO A 110 18.36 16.81 2.08
CA PRO A 110 19.27 16.48 3.18
C PRO A 110 18.56 16.05 4.47
N HIS A 111 17.29 16.43 4.63
CA HIS A 111 16.55 16.15 5.85
C HIS A 111 15.08 15.84 5.52
N THR A 112 14.58 14.77 6.13
CA THR A 112 13.16 14.43 6.08
C THR A 112 12.37 15.34 7.00
N ARG A 113 11.32 15.95 6.47
CA ARG A 113 10.33 16.72 7.23
C ARG A 113 9.02 15.96 7.21
N LEU A 114 8.75 15.19 8.27
CA LEU A 114 7.55 14.36 8.41
C LEU A 114 6.73 14.83 9.60
N ARG A 115 5.42 14.94 9.42
CA ARG A 115 4.46 15.26 10.46
C ARG A 115 3.29 14.28 10.40
N ALA A 116 2.93 13.69 11.54
CA ALA A 116 1.69 12.97 11.70
C ALA A 116 0.52 13.96 11.90
N LEU A 117 -0.64 13.68 11.28
CA LEU A 117 -1.86 14.43 11.56
C LEU A 117 -2.36 14.09 12.97
N PRO A 118 -2.55 15.13 13.83
CA PRO A 118 -3.06 14.89 15.18
C PRO A 118 -4.44 14.24 15.15
N SER A 119 -4.62 13.17 15.91
CA SER A 119 -5.87 12.42 16.00
C SER A 119 -7.07 13.28 16.46
N LEU A 120 -6.81 14.28 17.30
CA LEU A 120 -7.84 15.23 17.74
C LEU A 120 -8.36 16.08 16.56
N MET A 121 -7.48 16.52 15.68
CA MET A 121 -7.85 17.30 14.48
C MET A 121 -8.73 16.48 13.54
N LEU A 122 -8.40 15.18 13.34
CA LEU A 122 -9.22 14.28 12.53
C LEU A 122 -10.60 14.08 13.14
N ARG A 123 -10.70 13.91 14.47
CA ARG A 123 -11.99 13.77 15.18
C ARG A 123 -12.87 15.01 15.00
N VAL A 124 -12.31 16.21 15.17
CA VAL A 124 -13.05 17.46 14.99
C VAL A 124 -13.53 17.63 13.55
N LEU A 125 -12.67 17.37 12.57
CA LEU A 125 -13.04 17.42 11.15
C LEU A 125 -14.09 16.35 10.80
N GLY A 126 -14.04 15.17 11.41
CA GLY A 126 -15.02 14.09 11.22
C GLY A 126 -16.44 14.41 11.69
N LEU A 127 -16.61 15.44 12.55
CA LEU A 127 -17.94 15.91 12.96
C LEU A 127 -18.70 16.60 11.81
N VAL A 128 -17.98 17.20 10.87
CA VAL A 128 -18.55 17.99 9.77
C VAL A 128 -18.34 17.34 8.40
N ASN A 129 -17.47 16.33 8.29
CA ASN A 129 -17.17 15.66 7.04
C ASN A 129 -17.28 14.13 7.18
N PRO A 130 -18.27 13.48 6.50
CA PRO A 130 -18.49 12.04 6.56
C PRO A 130 -17.27 11.22 6.15
N ILE A 131 -16.52 11.66 5.13
CA ILE A 131 -15.31 10.95 4.64
C ILE A 131 -14.24 10.93 5.73
N VAL A 132 -14.04 12.07 6.42
CA VAL A 132 -13.06 12.15 7.51
C VAL A 132 -13.50 11.29 8.69
N ARG A 133 -14.81 11.16 8.95
CA ARG A 133 -15.35 10.27 9.98
C ARG A 133 -15.03 8.80 9.71
N GLU A 134 -15.16 8.35 8.47
CA GLU A 134 -14.76 6.99 8.07
C GLU A 134 -13.24 6.75 8.25
N LEU A 135 -12.42 7.76 7.92
CA LEU A 135 -10.97 7.70 8.18
C LEU A 135 -10.65 7.57 9.68
N VAL A 136 -11.44 8.21 10.54
CA VAL A 136 -11.29 8.07 12.01
C VAL A 136 -11.59 6.64 12.47
N GLU A 137 -12.58 5.97 11.88
CA GLU A 137 -12.92 4.59 12.19
C GLU A 137 -11.83 3.61 11.73
N MET A 138 -11.15 3.90 10.60
CA MET A 138 -10.06 3.09 10.06
C MET A 138 -8.69 3.39 10.67
N ARG A 139 -8.61 4.34 11.63
CA ARG A 139 -7.35 4.85 12.19
C ARG A 139 -6.46 3.77 12.80
N TYR A 140 -7.04 2.72 13.38
CA TYR A 140 -6.31 1.60 13.96
C TYR A 140 -5.33 0.94 12.97
N GLN A 141 -5.63 0.95 11.68
CA GLN A 141 -4.72 0.41 10.65
C GLN A 141 -3.40 1.19 10.54
N PHE A 142 -3.40 2.47 10.95
CA PHE A 142 -2.23 3.36 10.87
C PHE A 142 -1.60 3.65 12.24
N GLU A 143 -2.19 3.15 13.33
CA GLU A 143 -1.69 3.34 14.70
C GLU A 143 -1.11 2.05 15.30
N GLU A 144 -1.38 0.91 14.66
CA GLU A 144 -0.89 -0.40 15.06
C GLU A 144 -0.04 -1.01 13.93
N PRO A 145 0.85 -1.98 14.24
CA PRO A 145 1.60 -2.69 13.21
C PRO A 145 0.65 -3.38 12.20
N PHE A 146 0.82 -3.06 10.93
CA PHE A 146 0.06 -3.67 9.84
C PHE A 146 1.02 -4.43 8.92
N ILE A 147 1.16 -5.74 9.16
CA ILE A 147 2.11 -6.59 8.46
C ILE A 147 1.36 -7.67 7.69
N VAL A 148 1.55 -7.70 6.37
CA VAL A 148 0.93 -8.68 5.47
C VAL A 148 1.99 -9.65 4.99
N ASP A 149 1.78 -10.94 5.22
CA ASP A 149 2.61 -12.03 4.69
C ASP A 149 2.14 -12.42 3.29
N SER A 150 3.00 -12.23 2.29
CA SER A 150 2.80 -12.64 0.89
C SER A 150 3.68 -13.83 0.49
N SER A 151 4.30 -14.53 1.43
CA SER A 151 5.19 -15.66 1.15
C SER A 151 4.51 -16.80 0.37
N LYS A 152 3.20 -16.96 0.54
CA LYS A 152 2.42 -17.98 -0.16
C LYS A 152 2.43 -17.76 -1.67
N ILE A 153 2.18 -16.56 -2.17
CA ILE A 153 2.16 -16.29 -3.61
C ILE A 153 3.57 -16.44 -4.20
N ALA A 154 4.58 -15.97 -3.48
CA ALA A 154 5.97 -16.11 -3.89
C ALA A 154 6.39 -17.58 -4.01
N SER A 155 6.08 -18.42 -3.01
CA SER A 155 6.49 -19.82 -2.96
C SER A 155 5.68 -20.74 -3.87
N LYS A 156 4.39 -20.44 -4.11
CA LYS A 156 3.48 -21.31 -4.87
C LYS A 156 3.35 -20.91 -6.34
N LEU A 157 3.35 -19.61 -6.63
CA LEU A 157 3.10 -19.09 -7.98
C LEU A 157 4.33 -18.37 -8.56
N GLY A 158 5.43 -18.26 -7.80
CA GLY A 158 6.69 -17.69 -8.28
C GLY A 158 6.70 -16.16 -8.38
N VAL A 159 5.63 -15.47 -7.95
CA VAL A 159 5.52 -14.00 -8.06
C VAL A 159 6.30 -13.34 -6.93
N GLN A 160 7.28 -12.52 -7.29
CA GLN A 160 8.13 -11.82 -6.34
C GLN A 160 7.77 -10.33 -6.28
N ALA A 161 7.90 -9.72 -5.10
CA ALA A 161 7.75 -8.28 -4.97
C ALA A 161 8.97 -7.54 -5.53
N THR A 162 8.72 -6.40 -6.14
CA THR A 162 9.78 -5.44 -6.45
C THR A 162 10.41 -4.93 -5.14
N PRO A 163 11.76 -4.93 -5.01
CA PRO A 163 12.43 -4.37 -3.86
C PRO A 163 11.96 -2.94 -3.57
N ILE A 164 11.64 -2.65 -2.31
CA ILE A 164 10.97 -1.41 -1.92
C ILE A 164 11.74 -0.15 -2.35
N ASP A 165 13.07 -0.16 -2.25
CA ASP A 165 13.92 0.96 -2.65
C ASP A 165 13.77 1.28 -4.15
N LYS A 166 13.73 0.23 -5.00
CA LYS A 166 13.49 0.38 -6.44
C LYS A 166 12.06 0.89 -6.71
N ALA A 167 11.07 0.32 -6.07
CA ALA A 167 9.67 0.71 -6.25
C ALA A 167 9.42 2.18 -5.87
N LEU A 168 10.08 2.68 -4.82
CA LEU A 168 10.03 4.08 -4.40
C LEU A 168 10.72 4.99 -5.41
N ASP A 169 11.88 4.61 -5.94
CA ASP A 169 12.61 5.39 -6.96
C ASP A 169 11.83 5.46 -8.27
N ASP A 170 11.32 4.33 -8.76
CA ASP A 170 10.47 4.27 -9.96
C ASP A 170 9.23 5.17 -9.79
N THR A 171 8.58 5.14 -8.61
CA THR A 171 7.44 6.00 -8.31
C THR A 171 7.83 7.47 -8.31
N LEU A 172 8.93 7.84 -7.62
CA LEU A 172 9.43 9.22 -7.55
C LEU A 172 9.73 9.77 -8.94
N SER A 173 10.26 8.93 -9.84
CA SER A 173 10.58 9.30 -11.21
C SER A 173 9.34 9.75 -11.98
N THR A 174 8.17 9.15 -11.73
CA THR A 174 6.91 9.57 -12.39
C THR A 174 6.47 10.97 -11.98
N TYR A 175 6.78 11.39 -10.74
CA TYR A 175 6.48 12.74 -10.24
C TYR A 175 7.50 13.81 -10.67
N ARG A 176 8.68 13.40 -11.18
CA ARG A 176 9.67 14.33 -11.74
C ARG A 176 9.33 14.77 -13.16
N HIS A 177 8.60 13.93 -13.90
CA HIS A 177 8.33 14.11 -15.33
C HIS A 177 6.87 14.46 -15.64
N GLY A 178 6.01 14.55 -14.64
CA GLY A 178 4.60 14.97 -14.73
C GLY A 178 4.43 16.37 -14.23
#